data_02359e68308f944fa2ab09df0c9f0fb8
#
_entry.id   02359e68308f944fa2ab09df0c9f0fb8
#
_cell.length_a   1.000
_cell.length_b   1.000
_cell.length_c   1.000
_cell.angle_alpha   90.00
_cell.angle_beta   90.00
_cell.angle_gamma   90.00
#
_symmetry.space_group_name_H-M   'P 1'
#
loop_
_entity.id
_entity.type
_entity.pdbx_description
1 polymer ?
#
loop_
_entity_poly.entity_id
_entity_poly.type
_entity_poly.pdbx_seq_one_letter_code
_entity_poly.pdbx_strand_id
1 'polypeptide(L)'
;MNSLKLYLSTLRYLRLRQLLYLVKQRLLPAPRIKIDRAQAVQLRQGVLLSPSLVPDPSGCEDYEFSFLNVKRSFAAKRINWVCADMPKLWRYNLHYFDYLNDRSRSSDSLAEIVSDWIDTNAVGVEDAWEPYTVSLRIVNWIKWFLDDSFDTIPRQEWLRSLCLQAAWLEKNIEHHLLANHYLKNAKALFFAGAYFAGSDAERWFRKGLKILCEEACEQILADGGHNERSPMYHCIVVEDFLDILNLCLNNSGLVEPREIAMLRERTSAALDFLHDILAPDGQIPLFLSLI
;
A
#
# COMPACT_ATOMS: atom_id res chain seq x y z
N MET A 1 -1.15 -38.90 1.13
CA MET A 1 0.01 -38.44 0.29
C MET A 1 0.82 -37.51 1.16
N ASN A 2 2.10 -37.82 1.43
CA ASN A 2 2.86 -37.22 2.53
C ASN A 2 3.00 -35.73 2.43
N SER A 3 2.53 -34.99 3.43
CA SER A 3 2.67 -33.53 3.59
C SER A 3 4.15 -33.10 3.45
N LEU A 4 5.09 -33.94 3.87
CA LEU A 4 6.53 -33.73 3.73
C LEU A 4 7.01 -33.64 2.28
N LYS A 5 6.47 -34.47 1.36
CA LYS A 5 6.79 -34.40 -0.08
C LYS A 5 6.28 -33.10 -0.71
N LEU A 6 5.11 -32.65 -0.28
CA LEU A 6 4.53 -31.38 -0.74
C LEU A 6 5.41 -30.20 -0.28
N TYR A 7 5.82 -30.19 1.00
CA TYR A 7 6.74 -29.19 1.53
C TYR A 7 8.09 -29.17 0.79
N LEU A 8 8.70 -30.32 0.58
CA LEU A 8 9.98 -30.42 -0.14
C LEU A 8 9.85 -29.99 -1.62
N SER A 9 8.74 -30.30 -2.27
CA SER A 9 8.49 -29.83 -3.64
C SER A 9 8.32 -28.32 -3.70
N THR A 10 7.63 -27.72 -2.74
CA THR A 10 7.46 -26.25 -2.66
C THR A 10 8.79 -25.53 -2.39
N LEU A 11 9.62 -26.08 -1.48
CA LEU A 11 10.94 -25.49 -1.16
C LEU A 11 11.86 -25.41 -2.38
N ARG A 12 11.71 -26.30 -3.36
CA ARG A 12 12.52 -26.32 -4.59
C ARG A 12 12.28 -25.10 -5.49
N TYR A 13 11.10 -24.51 -5.41
CA TYR A 13 10.70 -23.34 -6.22
C TYR A 13 10.91 -22.00 -5.50
N LEU A 14 11.24 -22.03 -4.20
CA LEU A 14 11.50 -20.81 -3.44
C LEU A 14 12.90 -20.26 -3.74
N ARG A 15 12.99 -18.96 -3.93
CA ARG A 15 14.27 -18.25 -4.02
C ARG A 15 14.98 -18.28 -2.65
N LEU A 16 16.32 -18.27 -2.65
CA LEU A 16 17.11 -18.30 -1.42
C LEU A 16 16.68 -17.20 -0.43
N ARG A 17 16.36 -15.99 -0.91
CA ARG A 17 15.86 -14.88 -0.09
C ARG A 17 14.57 -15.21 0.65
N GLN A 18 13.66 -15.98 0.04
CA GLN A 18 12.40 -16.43 0.64
C GLN A 18 12.66 -17.43 1.77
N LEU A 19 13.55 -18.40 1.52
CA LEU A 19 13.93 -19.39 2.52
C LEU A 19 14.59 -18.76 3.75
N LEU A 20 15.54 -17.83 3.53
CA LEU A 20 16.20 -17.09 4.61
C LEU A 20 15.21 -16.27 5.43
N TYR A 21 14.22 -15.67 4.77
CA TYR A 21 13.19 -14.89 5.45
C TYR A 21 12.27 -15.77 6.31
N LEU A 22 11.81 -16.91 5.77
CA LEU A 22 10.98 -17.88 6.51
C LEU A 22 11.71 -18.43 7.75
N VAL A 23 13.00 -18.74 7.62
CA VAL A 23 13.84 -19.14 8.74
C VAL A 23 13.96 -18.02 9.78
N LYS A 24 14.22 -16.79 9.32
CA LYS A 24 14.31 -15.61 10.19
C LYS A 24 13.03 -15.37 10.97
N GLN A 25 11.87 -15.41 10.30
CA GLN A 25 10.57 -15.23 10.95
C GLN A 25 10.29 -16.28 12.04
N ARG A 26 10.77 -17.52 11.82
CA ARG A 26 10.52 -18.61 12.76
C ARG A 26 11.47 -18.62 13.95
N LEU A 27 12.67 -18.08 13.78
CA LEU A 27 13.72 -18.12 14.80
C LEU A 27 13.88 -16.82 15.60
N LEU A 28 13.45 -15.68 15.04
CA LEU A 28 13.60 -14.39 15.69
C LEU A 28 12.24 -13.87 16.21
N PRO A 29 12.22 -13.31 17.43
CA PRO A 29 11.02 -12.66 17.95
C PRO A 29 10.66 -11.45 17.09
N ALA A 30 9.36 -11.10 17.07
CA ALA A 30 8.87 -9.91 16.40
C ALA A 30 9.68 -8.67 16.81
N PRO A 31 10.13 -7.87 15.84
CA PRO A 31 10.98 -6.72 16.15
C PRO A 31 10.22 -5.70 16.99
N ARG A 32 10.78 -5.36 18.14
CA ARG A 32 10.25 -4.26 18.96
C ARG A 32 10.63 -2.93 18.32
N ILE A 33 9.62 -2.12 18.04
CA ILE A 33 9.79 -0.78 17.49
C ILE A 33 9.67 0.22 18.64
N LYS A 34 10.72 1.01 18.83
CA LYS A 34 10.69 2.14 19.75
C LYS A 34 10.69 3.41 18.91
N ILE A 35 9.59 4.13 18.94
CA ILE A 35 9.57 5.53 18.49
C ILE A 35 9.57 6.38 19.75
N ASP A 36 10.47 7.33 19.79
CA ASP A 36 10.46 8.31 20.87
C ASP A 36 9.21 9.18 20.75
N ARG A 37 8.26 8.94 21.66
CA ARG A 37 6.98 9.67 21.67
C ARG A 37 7.13 11.17 21.97
N ALA A 38 8.30 11.57 22.49
CA ALA A 38 8.59 12.97 22.83
C ALA A 38 9.09 13.78 21.62
N GLN A 39 9.63 13.12 20.59
CA GLN A 39 10.19 13.81 19.44
C GLN A 39 9.09 14.17 18.44
N ALA A 40 9.04 15.44 18.03
CA ALA A 40 8.15 15.89 16.97
C ALA A 40 8.57 15.24 15.64
N VAL A 41 7.58 14.72 14.92
CA VAL A 41 7.81 14.16 13.59
C VAL A 41 8.05 15.31 12.61
N GLN A 42 9.14 15.22 11.85
CA GLN A 42 9.50 16.22 10.85
C GLN A 42 8.99 15.78 9.48
N LEU A 43 8.37 16.71 8.78
CA LEU A 43 7.92 16.53 7.40
C LEU A 43 8.94 17.13 6.43
N ARG A 44 9.07 16.52 5.24
CA ARG A 44 9.78 17.11 4.13
C ARG A 44 8.92 18.26 3.59
N GLN A 45 9.53 19.44 3.47
CA GLN A 45 8.83 20.61 2.98
C GLN A 45 8.56 20.54 1.47
N GLY A 46 7.39 21.02 1.05
CA GLY A 46 7.04 21.20 -0.35
C GLY A 46 6.83 19.89 -1.13
N VAL A 47 6.53 18.78 -0.47
CA VAL A 47 6.14 17.55 -1.16
C VAL A 47 4.77 17.74 -1.78
N LEU A 48 4.68 17.45 -3.08
CA LEU A 48 3.47 17.59 -3.87
C LEU A 48 3.04 16.25 -4.45
N LEU A 49 1.74 16.06 -4.52
CA LEU A 49 1.13 14.95 -5.24
C LEU A 49 -0.03 15.52 -6.06
N SER A 50 -0.04 15.27 -7.36
CA SER A 50 -1.23 15.61 -8.16
C SER A 50 -2.40 14.73 -7.71
N PRO A 51 -3.63 15.24 -7.74
CA PRO A 51 -4.81 14.45 -7.40
C PRO A 51 -4.78 13.13 -8.16
N SER A 52 -4.88 12.04 -7.43
CA SER A 52 -5.00 10.70 -8.03
C SER A 52 -6.31 10.61 -8.79
N LEU A 53 -6.41 9.62 -9.70
CA LEU A 53 -7.72 9.20 -10.21
C LEU A 53 -8.62 8.96 -9.01
N VAL A 54 -9.62 9.82 -8.85
CA VAL A 54 -10.55 9.74 -7.72
C VAL A 54 -11.49 8.59 -8.02
N PRO A 55 -11.63 7.60 -7.13
CA PRO A 55 -12.69 6.62 -7.26
C PRO A 55 -14.05 7.34 -7.34
N ASP A 56 -14.98 6.78 -8.06
CA ASP A 56 -16.36 7.25 -8.04
C ASP A 56 -16.82 7.32 -6.57
N PRO A 57 -17.59 8.36 -6.19
CA PRO A 57 -18.11 8.47 -4.84
C PRO A 57 -18.78 7.16 -4.43
N SER A 58 -18.42 6.64 -3.27
CA SER A 58 -18.96 5.35 -2.82
C SER A 58 -20.48 5.35 -2.62
N GLY A 59 -21.08 6.54 -2.56
CA GLY A 59 -22.49 6.73 -2.20
C GLY A 59 -22.80 6.24 -0.78
N CYS A 60 -21.79 6.09 0.06
CA CYS A 60 -21.90 5.68 1.45
C CYS A 60 -21.97 6.91 2.36
N GLU A 61 -22.74 6.80 3.44
CA GLU A 61 -22.73 7.79 4.53
C GLU A 61 -21.40 7.74 5.30
N ASP A 62 -21.14 8.75 6.12
CA ASP A 62 -19.85 8.95 6.80
C ASP A 62 -19.29 7.74 7.56
N TYR A 63 -20.14 6.93 8.20
CA TYR A 63 -19.72 5.73 8.94
C TYR A 63 -20.25 4.44 8.32
N GLU A 64 -20.62 4.48 7.04
CA GLU A 64 -21.00 3.33 6.26
C GLU A 64 -19.82 2.90 5.37
N PHE A 65 -19.53 1.60 5.36
CA PHE A 65 -18.47 1.01 4.57
C PHE A 65 -19.04 -0.07 3.66
N SER A 66 -18.69 -0.02 2.38
CA SER A 66 -19.12 -0.99 1.39
C SER A 66 -17.92 -1.60 0.70
N PHE A 67 -17.64 -2.88 0.98
CA PHE A 67 -16.56 -3.63 0.35
C PHE A 67 -17.10 -4.96 -0.16
N LEU A 68 -16.67 -5.37 -1.36
CA LEU A 68 -17.05 -6.65 -1.96
C LEU A 68 -18.58 -6.85 -2.03
N ASN A 69 -19.29 -5.78 -2.35
CA ASN A 69 -20.76 -5.72 -2.40
C ASN A 69 -21.46 -5.98 -1.04
N VAL A 70 -20.75 -5.86 0.07
CA VAL A 70 -21.31 -6.00 1.41
C VAL A 70 -21.15 -4.67 2.15
N LYS A 71 -22.29 -4.09 2.56
CA LYS A 71 -22.36 -2.84 3.31
C LYS A 71 -22.42 -3.09 4.81
N ARG A 72 -21.80 -2.20 5.59
CA ARG A 72 -21.88 -2.15 7.04
C ARG A 72 -21.85 -0.72 7.54
N SER A 73 -22.76 -0.38 8.44
CA SER A 73 -22.83 0.93 9.09
C SER A 73 -22.46 0.82 10.57
N PHE A 74 -21.80 1.84 11.07
CA PHE A 74 -21.43 1.96 12.48
C PHE A 74 -21.95 3.29 13.05
N ALA A 75 -22.12 3.37 14.37
CA ALA A 75 -22.32 4.65 15.02
C ALA A 75 -21.01 5.46 15.02
N ALA A 76 -21.13 6.78 14.96
CA ALA A 76 -19.98 7.69 15.06
C ALA A 76 -19.09 7.34 16.25
N LYS A 77 -17.77 7.31 16.05
CA LYS A 77 -16.76 6.97 17.08
C LYS A 77 -16.93 5.59 17.73
N ARG A 78 -17.58 4.64 17.05
CA ARG A 78 -17.80 3.27 17.56
C ARG A 78 -17.63 2.23 16.45
N ILE A 79 -16.59 2.37 15.66
CA ILE A 79 -16.28 1.39 14.61
C ILE A 79 -15.79 0.12 15.27
N ASN A 80 -16.41 -1.01 14.94
CA ASN A 80 -15.90 -2.32 15.32
C ASN A 80 -14.79 -2.74 14.32
N TRP A 81 -13.55 -2.40 14.62
CA TRP A 81 -12.41 -2.69 13.77
C TRP A 81 -12.10 -4.18 13.60
N VAL A 82 -12.57 -5.03 14.50
CA VAL A 82 -12.36 -6.49 14.42
C VAL A 82 -13.32 -7.14 13.43
N CYS A 83 -14.60 -6.73 13.43
CA CYS A 83 -15.64 -7.27 12.54
C CYS A 83 -15.55 -8.78 12.32
N ALA A 84 -15.43 -9.57 13.40
CA ALA A 84 -15.17 -11.01 13.34
C ALA A 84 -16.22 -11.81 12.53
N ASP A 85 -17.40 -11.26 12.36
CA ASP A 85 -18.51 -11.80 11.57
C ASP A 85 -18.38 -11.53 10.07
N MET A 86 -17.41 -10.70 9.64
CA MET A 86 -17.17 -10.37 8.23
C MET A 86 -16.05 -11.22 7.64
N PRO A 87 -16.09 -11.48 6.31
CA PRO A 87 -14.99 -12.17 5.61
C PRO A 87 -13.65 -11.43 5.81
N LYS A 88 -12.55 -12.18 5.87
CA LYS A 88 -11.21 -11.62 6.12
C LYS A 88 -10.85 -10.49 5.14
N LEU A 89 -11.15 -10.65 3.84
CA LEU A 89 -10.85 -9.63 2.84
C LEU A 89 -11.69 -8.35 3.06
N TRP A 90 -12.94 -8.47 3.54
CA TRP A 90 -13.73 -7.31 3.91
C TRP A 90 -13.09 -6.53 5.06
N ARG A 91 -12.64 -7.26 6.10
CA ARG A 91 -11.95 -6.65 7.24
C ARG A 91 -10.65 -5.95 6.83
N TYR A 92 -9.90 -6.55 5.90
CA TYR A 92 -8.71 -5.92 5.33
C TYR A 92 -9.04 -4.58 4.66
N ASN A 93 -10.08 -4.53 3.83
CA ASN A 93 -10.50 -3.29 3.16
C ASN A 93 -10.85 -2.20 4.17
N LEU A 94 -11.44 -2.54 5.33
CA LEU A 94 -11.70 -1.57 6.39
C LEU A 94 -10.40 -0.94 6.93
N HIS A 95 -9.30 -1.68 6.95
CA HIS A 95 -8.00 -1.21 7.39
C HIS A 95 -7.10 -0.63 6.29
N TYR A 96 -7.49 -0.71 5.01
CA TYR A 96 -6.74 -0.10 3.89
C TYR A 96 -6.88 1.41 3.85
N PHE A 97 -8.00 1.93 4.29
CA PHE A 97 -8.32 3.36 4.28
C PHE A 97 -8.44 3.97 2.87
N ASP A 98 -8.82 3.18 1.85
CA ASP A 98 -9.07 3.70 0.50
C ASP A 98 -10.17 4.75 0.49
N TYR A 99 -11.15 4.62 1.39
CA TYR A 99 -12.26 5.55 1.58
C TYR A 99 -11.84 6.94 2.09
N LEU A 100 -10.60 7.17 2.50
CA LEU A 100 -10.08 8.52 2.77
C LEU A 100 -10.03 9.38 1.50
N ASN A 101 -9.98 8.75 0.32
CA ASN A 101 -9.98 9.44 -0.96
C ASN A 101 -11.40 9.70 -1.50
N ASP A 102 -12.45 9.29 -0.78
CA ASP A 102 -13.84 9.53 -1.14
C ASP A 102 -14.26 10.95 -0.75
N ARG A 103 -14.30 11.83 -1.74
CA ARG A 103 -14.66 13.25 -1.57
C ARG A 103 -16.12 13.51 -1.20
N SER A 104 -16.97 12.49 -1.20
CA SER A 104 -18.36 12.63 -0.72
C SER A 104 -18.47 12.60 0.81
N ARG A 105 -17.42 12.17 1.50
CA ARG A 105 -17.36 12.11 2.97
C ARG A 105 -16.89 13.42 3.57
N SER A 106 -17.39 13.74 4.76
CA SER A 106 -16.95 14.94 5.46
C SER A 106 -15.51 14.79 6.00
N SER A 107 -14.70 15.86 5.92
CA SER A 107 -13.34 15.87 6.47
C SER A 107 -13.34 15.60 7.98
N ASP A 108 -14.37 16.05 8.70
CA ASP A 108 -14.50 15.82 10.13
C ASP A 108 -14.70 14.34 10.45
N SER A 109 -15.58 13.65 9.71
CA SER A 109 -15.81 12.21 9.91
C SER A 109 -14.56 11.39 9.59
N LEU A 110 -13.85 11.71 8.50
CA LEU A 110 -12.59 11.07 8.16
C LEU A 110 -11.53 11.26 9.25
N ALA A 111 -11.42 12.48 9.80
CA ALA A 111 -10.52 12.77 10.91
C ALA A 111 -10.87 11.98 12.19
N GLU A 112 -12.16 11.82 12.48
CA GLU A 112 -12.64 11.00 13.60
C GLU A 112 -12.33 9.51 13.39
N ILE A 113 -12.54 8.99 12.18
CA ILE A 113 -12.24 7.60 11.82
C ILE A 113 -10.74 7.29 12.00
N VAL A 114 -9.86 8.19 11.54
CA VAL A 114 -8.41 8.03 11.71
C VAL A 114 -8.02 8.02 13.19
N SER A 115 -8.57 8.94 13.98
CA SER A 115 -8.30 9.02 15.43
C SER A 115 -8.81 7.79 16.17
N ASP A 116 -10.04 7.34 15.89
CA ASP A 116 -10.64 6.13 16.47
C ASP A 116 -9.82 4.87 16.15
N TRP A 117 -9.29 4.78 14.89
CA TRP A 117 -8.41 3.69 14.51
C TRP A 117 -7.12 3.66 15.33
N ILE A 118 -6.48 4.82 15.52
CA ILE A 118 -5.22 4.94 16.29
C ILE A 118 -5.44 4.51 17.75
N ASP A 119 -6.54 4.93 18.35
CA ASP A 119 -6.86 4.65 19.75
C ASP A 119 -7.21 3.17 19.98
N THR A 120 -7.78 2.51 18.97
CA THR A 120 -8.32 1.16 19.11
C THR A 120 -7.33 0.07 18.67
N ASN A 121 -6.49 0.33 17.65
CA ASN A 121 -5.66 -0.69 17.02
C ASN A 121 -4.19 -0.59 17.46
N ALA A 122 -3.87 -1.23 18.58
CA ALA A 122 -2.50 -1.33 19.06
C ALA A 122 -1.59 -2.05 18.03
N VAL A 123 -0.29 -1.76 18.08
CA VAL A 123 0.71 -2.38 17.19
C VAL A 123 0.68 -3.91 17.28
N GLY A 124 0.54 -4.58 16.15
CA GLY A 124 0.55 -6.02 16.05
C GLY A 124 -0.82 -6.70 16.15
N VAL A 125 -1.91 -5.93 16.25
CA VAL A 125 -3.28 -6.49 16.15
C VAL A 125 -3.49 -7.07 14.75
N GLU A 126 -4.00 -8.32 14.69
CA GLU A 126 -4.31 -9.01 13.43
C GLU A 126 -5.21 -8.16 12.52
N ASP A 127 -5.15 -8.42 11.23
CA ASP A 127 -5.77 -7.69 10.13
C ASP A 127 -5.25 -6.23 10.01
N ALA A 128 -5.25 -5.46 11.11
CA ALA A 128 -4.81 -4.07 11.11
C ALA A 128 -3.29 -3.89 10.87
N TRP A 129 -2.47 -4.82 11.34
CA TRP A 129 -1.01 -4.74 11.28
C TRP A 129 -0.36 -5.82 10.41
N GLU A 130 -1.09 -6.39 9.46
CA GLU A 130 -0.46 -7.19 8.41
C GLU A 130 0.27 -6.28 7.41
N PRO A 131 1.47 -6.66 6.90
CA PRO A 131 2.31 -5.76 6.12
C PRO A 131 1.63 -5.19 4.86
N TYR A 132 0.83 -6.00 4.16
CA TYR A 132 0.06 -5.54 3.02
C TYR A 132 -0.94 -4.46 3.41
N THR A 133 -1.70 -4.69 4.47
CA THR A 133 -2.69 -3.75 5.02
C THR A 133 -2.03 -2.44 5.46
N VAL A 134 -0.92 -2.53 6.18
CA VAL A 134 -0.13 -1.36 6.60
C VAL A 134 0.36 -0.57 5.39
N SER A 135 0.79 -1.26 4.34
CA SER A 135 1.31 -0.62 3.13
C SER A 135 0.26 0.24 2.42
N LEU A 136 -0.95 -0.30 2.22
CA LEU A 136 -2.04 0.44 1.61
C LEU A 136 -2.43 1.64 2.46
N ARG A 137 -2.58 1.45 3.77
CA ARG A 137 -2.94 2.51 4.70
C ARG A 137 -1.93 3.65 4.73
N ILE A 138 -0.63 3.36 4.74
CA ILE A 138 0.42 4.40 4.69
C ILE A 138 0.23 5.29 3.46
N VAL A 139 0.07 4.68 2.28
CA VAL A 139 -0.09 5.42 1.03
C VAL A 139 -1.38 6.25 1.05
N ASN A 140 -2.50 5.67 1.48
CA ASN A 140 -3.80 6.35 1.50
C ASN A 140 -3.83 7.52 2.49
N TRP A 141 -3.20 7.39 3.65
CA TRP A 141 -3.09 8.51 4.59
C TRP A 141 -2.23 9.63 4.02
N ILE A 142 -1.10 9.31 3.36
CA ILE A 142 -0.24 10.33 2.75
C ILE A 142 -0.97 11.03 1.60
N LYS A 143 -1.70 10.28 0.74
CA LYS A 143 -2.52 10.86 -0.32
C LYS A 143 -3.54 11.84 0.26
N TRP A 144 -4.27 11.43 1.28
CA TRP A 144 -5.27 12.28 1.96
C TRP A 144 -4.65 13.54 2.59
N PHE A 145 -3.47 13.41 3.22
CA PHE A 145 -2.77 14.57 3.81
C PHE A 145 -2.22 15.56 2.77
N LEU A 146 -2.00 15.10 1.55
CA LEU A 146 -1.49 15.92 0.43
C LEU A 146 -2.60 16.38 -0.52
N ASP A 147 -3.84 15.99 -0.31
CA ASP A 147 -4.97 16.42 -1.13
C ASP A 147 -5.60 17.71 -0.57
N ASP A 148 -5.30 18.83 -1.23
CA ASP A 148 -5.79 20.15 -0.84
C ASP A 148 -7.34 20.25 -0.83
N SER A 149 -8.04 19.31 -1.50
CA SER A 149 -9.51 19.34 -1.55
C SER A 149 -10.20 19.01 -0.21
N PHE A 150 -9.46 18.40 0.73
CA PHE A 150 -10.00 18.05 2.05
C PHE A 150 -9.74 19.11 3.13
N ASP A 151 -8.92 20.14 2.87
CA ASP A 151 -8.50 21.14 3.87
C ASP A 151 -8.04 20.52 5.20
N THR A 152 -7.34 19.39 5.10
CA THR A 152 -6.95 18.57 6.25
C THR A 152 -5.54 18.95 6.70
N ILE A 153 -5.42 19.43 7.94
CA ILE A 153 -4.11 19.64 8.57
C ILE A 153 -3.78 18.41 9.43
N PRO A 154 -2.75 17.62 9.07
CA PRO A 154 -2.40 16.42 9.82
C PRO A 154 -2.01 16.74 11.27
N ARG A 155 -2.67 16.08 12.24
CA ARG A 155 -2.35 16.21 13.66
C ARG A 155 -1.06 15.46 13.99
N GLN A 156 -0.32 15.93 14.99
CA GLN A 156 0.94 15.29 15.41
C GLN A 156 0.75 13.82 15.84
N GLU A 157 -0.38 13.47 16.41
CA GLU A 157 -0.71 12.08 16.78
C GLU A 157 -0.86 11.18 15.55
N TRP A 158 -1.48 11.67 14.46
CA TRP A 158 -1.60 10.95 13.19
C TRP A 158 -0.25 10.77 12.52
N LEU A 159 0.57 11.82 12.49
CA LEU A 159 1.93 11.78 11.93
C LEU A 159 2.81 10.79 12.70
N ARG A 160 2.71 10.73 14.03
CA ARG A 160 3.42 9.76 14.86
C ARG A 160 2.96 8.33 14.56
N SER A 161 1.65 8.11 14.44
CA SER A 161 1.10 6.80 14.08
C SER A 161 1.59 6.37 12.70
N LEU A 162 1.56 7.25 11.71
CA LEU A 162 2.04 6.97 10.35
C LEU A 162 3.54 6.67 10.32
N CYS A 163 4.35 7.43 11.05
CA CYS A 163 5.79 7.18 11.22
C CYS A 163 6.05 5.81 11.87
N LEU A 164 5.26 5.44 12.90
CA LEU A 164 5.32 4.13 13.54
C LEU A 164 4.98 3.00 12.57
N GLN A 165 3.96 3.18 11.74
CA GLN A 165 3.58 2.21 10.71
C GLN A 165 4.71 1.99 9.70
N ALA A 166 5.35 3.06 9.20
CA ALA A 166 6.49 2.96 8.28
C ALA A 166 7.69 2.24 8.93
N ALA A 167 8.03 2.58 10.17
CA ALA A 167 9.10 1.91 10.92
C ALA A 167 8.79 0.43 11.19
N TRP A 168 7.52 0.09 11.42
CA TRP A 168 7.07 -1.27 11.59
C TRP A 168 7.16 -2.04 10.26
N LEU A 169 6.66 -1.45 9.18
CA LEU A 169 6.69 -2.06 7.85
C LEU A 169 8.12 -2.35 7.38
N GLU A 170 9.06 -1.43 7.62
CA GLU A 170 10.46 -1.62 7.26
C GLU A 170 11.06 -2.92 7.82
N LYS A 171 10.61 -3.34 9.01
CA LYS A 171 11.08 -4.55 9.68
C LYS A 171 10.30 -5.81 9.30
N ASN A 172 9.12 -5.62 8.70
CA ASN A 172 8.17 -6.68 8.38
C ASN A 172 7.87 -6.80 6.88
N ILE A 173 8.78 -6.32 6.02
CA ILE A 173 8.64 -6.45 4.56
C ILE A 173 8.46 -7.92 4.18
N GLU A 174 7.51 -8.20 3.28
CA GLU A 174 7.10 -9.57 2.89
C GLU A 174 8.02 -10.17 1.82
N HIS A 175 9.31 -10.26 2.11
CA HIS A 175 10.31 -10.82 1.18
C HIS A 175 10.02 -12.24 0.70
N HIS A 176 9.10 -12.96 1.34
CA HIS A 176 8.74 -14.34 1.03
C HIS A 176 7.56 -14.45 0.06
N LEU A 177 6.69 -13.44 -0.03
CA LEU A 177 5.53 -13.45 -0.91
C LEU A 177 5.86 -12.94 -2.31
N LEU A 178 6.83 -12.02 -2.44
CA LEU A 178 7.21 -11.40 -3.72
C LEU A 178 6.04 -10.68 -4.42
N ALA A 179 6.22 -10.35 -5.70
CA ALA A 179 5.22 -9.78 -6.58
C ALA A 179 4.43 -8.61 -5.91
N ASN A 180 3.13 -8.61 -6.01
CA ASN A 180 2.27 -7.53 -5.58
C ASN A 180 2.48 -7.11 -4.09
N HIS A 181 2.62 -8.06 -3.16
CA HIS A 181 2.85 -7.75 -1.75
C HIS A 181 4.16 -6.99 -1.54
N TYR A 182 5.23 -7.45 -2.17
CA TYR A 182 6.54 -6.85 -2.05
C TYR A 182 6.58 -5.45 -2.69
N LEU A 183 5.90 -5.27 -3.83
CA LEU A 183 5.73 -3.98 -4.50
C LEU A 183 4.97 -2.98 -3.62
N LYS A 184 3.83 -3.39 -3.01
CA LYS A 184 3.04 -2.53 -2.10
C LYS A 184 3.86 -2.11 -0.88
N ASN A 185 4.62 -3.04 -0.27
CA ASN A 185 5.51 -2.69 0.85
C ASN A 185 6.56 -1.64 0.43
N ALA A 186 7.15 -1.79 -0.75
CA ALA A 186 8.13 -0.85 -1.29
C ALA A 186 7.52 0.52 -1.58
N LYS A 187 6.34 0.57 -2.22
CA LYS A 187 5.60 1.80 -2.48
C LYS A 187 5.32 2.57 -1.20
N ALA A 188 4.86 1.87 -0.17
CA ALA A 188 4.58 2.50 1.13
C ALA A 188 5.82 3.10 1.79
N LEU A 189 6.95 2.39 1.77
CA LEU A 189 8.22 2.92 2.29
C LEU A 189 8.74 4.10 1.45
N PHE A 190 8.58 4.05 0.15
CA PHE A 190 8.95 5.14 -0.75
C PHE A 190 8.13 6.41 -0.47
N PHE A 191 6.80 6.27 -0.35
CA PHE A 191 5.90 7.37 -0.01
C PHE A 191 6.21 7.94 1.37
N ALA A 192 6.37 7.10 2.39
CA ALA A 192 6.73 7.54 3.73
C ALA A 192 8.09 8.26 3.75
N GLY A 193 9.09 7.74 3.03
CA GLY A 193 10.41 8.35 2.92
C GLY A 193 10.43 9.66 2.14
N ALA A 194 9.49 9.85 1.20
CA ALA A 194 9.30 11.13 0.51
C ALA A 194 8.58 12.15 1.39
N TYR A 195 7.62 11.70 2.20
CA TYR A 195 6.77 12.56 3.02
C TYR A 195 7.46 13.05 4.31
N PHE A 196 8.15 12.15 5.00
CA PHE A 196 8.88 12.47 6.23
C PHE A 196 10.29 12.99 5.95
N ALA A 197 10.92 13.62 6.96
CA ALA A 197 12.31 14.05 6.94
C ALA A 197 13.14 13.28 7.99
N GLY A 198 14.47 13.30 7.82
CA GLY A 198 15.43 12.68 8.74
C GLY A 198 15.95 11.33 8.28
N SER A 199 16.88 10.76 9.06
CA SER A 199 17.65 9.57 8.66
C SER A 199 16.80 8.32 8.42
N ASP A 200 15.71 8.14 9.16
CA ASP A 200 14.80 7.02 8.98
C ASP A 200 14.03 7.15 7.66
N ALA A 201 13.53 8.36 7.37
CA ALA A 201 12.84 8.65 6.12
C ALA A 201 13.75 8.43 4.90
N GLU A 202 15.00 8.89 4.96
CA GLU A 202 16.00 8.66 3.91
C GLU A 202 16.29 7.16 3.69
N ARG A 203 16.30 6.37 4.76
CA ARG A 203 16.49 4.93 4.69
C ARG A 203 15.28 4.23 4.05
N TRP A 204 14.05 4.61 4.46
CA TRP A 204 12.80 4.09 3.87
C TRP A 204 12.73 4.43 2.39
N PHE A 205 13.02 5.69 2.05
CA PHE A 205 13.02 6.17 0.67
C PHE A 205 13.94 5.33 -0.22
N ARG A 206 15.22 5.21 0.16
CA ARG A 206 16.21 4.46 -0.61
C ARG A 206 15.87 2.98 -0.72
N LYS A 207 15.39 2.37 0.36
CA LYS A 207 14.94 0.97 0.36
C LYS A 207 13.74 0.77 -0.55
N GLY A 208 12.73 1.62 -0.43
CA GLY A 208 11.54 1.60 -1.28
C GLY A 208 11.90 1.75 -2.75
N LEU A 209 12.62 2.81 -3.12
CA LEU A 209 13.02 3.09 -4.50
C LEU A 209 13.81 1.93 -5.12
N LYS A 210 14.78 1.37 -4.38
CA LYS A 210 15.54 0.22 -4.87
C LYS A 210 14.63 -0.96 -5.23
N ILE A 211 13.72 -1.33 -4.34
CA ILE A 211 12.78 -2.44 -4.57
C ILE A 211 11.85 -2.10 -5.74
N LEU A 212 11.33 -0.88 -5.81
CA LEU A 212 10.46 -0.44 -6.91
C LEU A 212 11.13 -0.57 -8.28
N CYS A 213 12.39 -0.19 -8.40
CA CYS A 213 13.16 -0.35 -9.63
C CYS A 213 13.39 -1.82 -9.99
N GLU A 214 13.67 -2.68 -9.01
CA GLU A 214 13.82 -4.11 -9.20
C GLU A 214 12.51 -4.75 -9.66
N GLU A 215 11.41 -4.45 -8.97
CA GLU A 215 10.08 -5.00 -9.25
C GLU A 215 9.49 -4.48 -10.59
N ALA A 216 9.76 -3.25 -10.98
CA ALA A 216 9.38 -2.74 -12.30
C ALA A 216 9.97 -3.58 -13.45
N CYS A 217 11.23 -4.00 -13.30
CA CYS A 217 11.87 -4.86 -14.28
C CYS A 217 11.43 -6.32 -14.20
N GLU A 218 11.04 -6.81 -13.02
CA GLU A 218 10.62 -8.19 -12.81
C GLU A 218 9.15 -8.41 -13.16
N GLN A 219 8.26 -7.46 -12.77
CA GLN A 219 6.82 -7.65 -12.91
C GLN A 219 6.29 -7.22 -14.28
N ILE A 220 6.89 -6.22 -14.92
CA ILE A 220 6.49 -5.78 -16.27
C ILE A 220 7.41 -6.44 -17.31
N LEU A 221 6.84 -7.33 -18.10
CA LEU A 221 7.53 -8.08 -19.12
C LEU A 221 7.89 -7.21 -20.34
N ALA A 222 8.61 -7.77 -21.29
CA ALA A 222 9.05 -7.05 -22.48
C ALA A 222 7.89 -6.59 -23.39
N ASP A 223 6.78 -7.28 -23.35
CA ASP A 223 5.55 -6.94 -24.06
C ASP A 223 4.63 -5.97 -23.27
N GLY A 224 5.07 -5.51 -22.11
CA GLY A 224 4.30 -4.66 -21.22
C GLY A 224 3.37 -5.41 -20.26
N GLY A 225 3.10 -6.69 -20.48
CA GLY A 225 2.21 -7.50 -19.65
C GLY A 225 2.77 -7.77 -18.26
N HIS A 226 1.89 -7.94 -17.29
CA HIS A 226 2.27 -8.33 -15.93
C HIS A 226 2.64 -9.83 -15.89
N ASN A 227 3.69 -10.17 -15.14
CA ASN A 227 4.24 -11.51 -15.08
C ASN A 227 3.29 -12.60 -14.55
N GLU A 228 2.29 -12.24 -13.73
CA GLU A 228 1.26 -13.16 -13.26
C GLU A 228 0.14 -13.42 -14.29
N ARG A 229 0.16 -12.71 -15.43
CA ARG A 229 -0.80 -12.89 -16.55
C ARG A 229 -2.27 -12.73 -16.14
N SER A 230 -2.54 -11.96 -15.11
CA SER A 230 -3.89 -11.62 -14.64
C SER A 230 -4.21 -10.16 -14.98
N PRO A 231 -5.23 -9.85 -15.77
CA PRO A 231 -5.61 -8.48 -16.09
C PRO A 231 -5.91 -7.64 -14.84
N MET A 232 -6.52 -8.24 -13.82
CA MET A 232 -6.79 -7.56 -12.55
C MET A 232 -5.49 -7.16 -11.84
N TYR A 233 -4.52 -8.07 -11.69
CA TYR A 233 -3.23 -7.74 -11.08
C TYR A 233 -2.42 -6.78 -11.94
N HIS A 234 -2.57 -6.86 -13.27
CA HIS A 234 -1.96 -5.89 -14.16
C HIS A 234 -2.44 -4.47 -13.87
N CYS A 235 -3.77 -4.26 -13.75
CA CYS A 235 -4.34 -2.95 -13.40
C CYS A 235 -3.83 -2.44 -12.04
N ILE A 236 -3.77 -3.31 -11.02
CA ILE A 236 -3.28 -2.95 -9.69
C ILE A 236 -1.83 -2.48 -9.74
N VAL A 237 -0.99 -3.16 -10.51
CA VAL A 237 0.44 -2.82 -10.66
C VAL A 237 0.62 -1.56 -11.48
N VAL A 238 -0.16 -1.35 -12.54
CA VAL A 238 -0.16 -0.10 -13.33
C VAL A 238 -0.52 1.08 -12.44
N GLU A 239 -1.58 0.98 -11.63
CA GLU A 239 -1.96 2.01 -10.67
C GLU A 239 -0.82 2.33 -9.69
N ASP A 240 -0.13 1.31 -9.19
CA ASP A 240 1.01 1.53 -8.29
C ASP A 240 2.13 2.32 -8.94
N PHE A 241 2.49 2.00 -10.17
CA PHE A 241 3.54 2.72 -10.90
C PHE A 241 3.10 4.12 -11.32
N LEU A 242 1.82 4.35 -11.63
CA LEU A 242 1.29 5.69 -11.87
C LEU A 242 1.39 6.57 -10.62
N ASP A 243 1.06 6.06 -9.45
CA ASP A 243 1.21 6.78 -8.18
C ASP A 243 2.68 7.12 -7.89
N ILE A 244 3.59 6.17 -8.12
CA ILE A 244 5.03 6.36 -7.94
C ILE A 244 5.56 7.45 -8.90
N LEU A 245 5.18 7.39 -10.17
CA LEU A 245 5.57 8.40 -11.16
C LEU A 245 4.96 9.76 -10.83
N ASN A 246 3.71 9.81 -10.35
CA ASN A 246 3.08 11.04 -9.89
C ASN A 246 3.95 11.73 -8.81
N LEU A 247 4.35 10.97 -7.79
CA LEU A 247 5.20 11.49 -6.73
C LEU A 247 6.58 11.95 -7.27
N CYS A 248 7.21 11.17 -8.16
CA CYS A 248 8.50 11.52 -8.75
C CYS A 248 8.44 12.79 -9.61
N LEU A 249 7.41 12.93 -10.43
CA LEU A 249 7.29 14.02 -11.41
C LEU A 249 6.92 15.36 -10.77
N ASN A 250 6.16 15.33 -9.69
CA ASN A 250 5.79 16.54 -8.96
C ASN A 250 6.90 17.01 -7.99
N ASN A 251 7.93 16.21 -7.75
CA ASN A 251 8.99 16.51 -6.79
C ASN A 251 10.37 16.39 -7.46
N SER A 252 10.73 17.40 -8.24
CA SER A 252 12.00 17.44 -8.99
C SER A 252 13.19 17.29 -8.05
N GLY A 253 14.15 16.44 -8.43
CA GLY A 253 15.36 16.15 -7.64
C GLY A 253 15.17 15.15 -6.50
N LEU A 254 13.96 14.62 -6.31
CA LEU A 254 13.72 13.55 -5.32
C LEU A 254 14.32 12.21 -5.76
N VAL A 255 14.22 11.91 -7.05
CA VAL A 255 14.72 10.67 -7.70
C VAL A 255 15.63 11.05 -8.86
N GLU A 256 16.66 10.25 -9.10
CA GLU A 256 17.58 10.46 -10.22
C GLU A 256 16.87 10.33 -11.58
N PRO A 257 17.19 11.17 -12.58
CA PRO A 257 16.52 11.17 -13.88
C PRO A 257 16.51 9.81 -14.58
N ARG A 258 17.55 9.00 -14.43
CA ARG A 258 17.66 7.67 -15.03
C ARG A 258 16.63 6.68 -14.44
N GLU A 259 16.36 6.76 -13.13
CA GLU A 259 15.39 5.89 -12.46
C GLU A 259 13.97 6.30 -12.86
N ILE A 260 13.70 7.61 -12.94
CA ILE A 260 12.43 8.13 -13.46
C ILE A 260 12.21 7.68 -14.91
N ALA A 261 13.23 7.76 -15.77
CA ALA A 261 13.14 7.35 -17.16
C ALA A 261 12.81 5.85 -17.28
N MET A 262 13.46 5.01 -16.49
CA MET A 262 13.21 3.55 -16.48
C MET A 262 11.78 3.23 -15.98
N LEU A 263 11.35 3.84 -14.86
CA LEU A 263 10.00 3.65 -14.33
C LEU A 263 8.94 4.11 -15.35
N ARG A 264 9.17 5.25 -16.02
CA ARG A 264 8.28 5.76 -17.07
C ARG A 264 8.18 4.81 -18.25
N GLU A 265 9.32 4.29 -18.74
CA GLU A 265 9.36 3.33 -19.84
C GLU A 265 8.53 2.08 -19.51
N ARG A 266 8.74 1.48 -18.33
CA ARG A 266 7.99 0.30 -17.90
C ARG A 266 6.51 0.57 -17.72
N THR A 267 6.16 1.70 -17.11
CA THR A 267 4.76 2.10 -16.93
C THR A 267 4.08 2.37 -18.27
N SER A 268 4.76 3.03 -19.22
CA SER A 268 4.22 3.25 -20.56
C SER A 268 3.94 1.93 -21.27
N ALA A 269 4.89 1.01 -21.29
CA ALA A 269 4.70 -0.31 -21.86
C ALA A 269 3.51 -1.07 -21.23
N ALA A 270 3.35 -0.95 -19.90
CA ALA A 270 2.23 -1.57 -19.21
C ALA A 270 0.88 -0.93 -19.56
N LEU A 271 0.83 0.39 -19.74
CA LEU A 271 -0.36 1.09 -20.21
C LEU A 271 -0.72 0.72 -21.66
N ASP A 272 0.26 0.61 -22.54
CA ASP A 272 0.04 0.19 -23.93
C ASP A 272 -0.53 -1.24 -23.97
N PHE A 273 0.05 -2.16 -23.18
CA PHE A 273 -0.48 -3.51 -23.04
C PHE A 273 -1.92 -3.52 -22.48
N LEU A 274 -2.20 -2.70 -21.45
CA LEU A 274 -3.54 -2.58 -20.89
C LEU A 274 -4.53 -2.11 -21.96
N HIS A 275 -4.15 -1.09 -22.73
CA HIS A 275 -4.98 -0.59 -23.83
C HIS A 275 -5.31 -1.69 -24.85
N ASP A 276 -4.32 -2.51 -25.20
CA ASP A 276 -4.49 -3.58 -26.19
C ASP A 276 -5.38 -4.73 -25.72
N ILE A 277 -5.48 -4.95 -24.40
CA ILE A 277 -6.33 -6.03 -23.84
C ILE A 277 -7.74 -5.55 -23.42
N LEU A 278 -8.02 -4.24 -23.43
CA LEU A 278 -9.37 -3.75 -23.11
C LEU A 278 -10.41 -4.28 -24.08
N ALA A 279 -11.55 -4.68 -23.55
CA ALA A 279 -12.72 -5.01 -24.35
C ALA A 279 -13.29 -3.74 -25.03
N PRO A 280 -14.07 -3.86 -26.11
CA PRO A 280 -14.64 -2.69 -26.82
C PRO A 280 -15.49 -1.77 -25.95
N ASP A 281 -16.02 -2.26 -24.84
CA ASP A 281 -16.77 -1.50 -23.85
C ASP A 281 -15.89 -0.80 -22.79
N GLY A 282 -14.55 -0.91 -22.94
CA GLY A 282 -13.58 -0.34 -21.99
C GLY A 282 -13.38 -1.15 -20.72
N GLN A 283 -14.00 -2.32 -20.61
CA GLN A 283 -13.80 -3.20 -19.44
C GLN A 283 -12.56 -4.06 -19.60
N ILE A 284 -11.92 -4.38 -18.47
CA ILE A 284 -10.85 -5.38 -18.45
C ILE A 284 -11.45 -6.79 -18.63
N PRO A 285 -10.82 -7.66 -19.43
CA PRO A 285 -11.29 -9.03 -19.57
C PRO A 285 -11.13 -9.78 -18.24
N LEU A 286 -12.24 -10.33 -17.75
CA LEU A 286 -12.22 -11.18 -16.55
C LEU A 286 -11.89 -12.62 -16.99
N PHE A 287 -10.59 -12.93 -17.09
CA PHE A 287 -10.19 -14.33 -17.21
C PHE A 287 -10.30 -14.97 -15.82
N LEU A 288 -11.17 -15.98 -15.71
CA LEU A 288 -11.14 -16.87 -14.57
C LEU A 288 -9.77 -17.57 -14.60
N SER A 289 -8.87 -17.20 -13.71
CA SER A 289 -7.70 -18.00 -13.46
C SER A 289 -8.18 -19.30 -12.81
N LEU A 290 -8.35 -20.34 -13.64
CA LEU A 290 -8.46 -21.70 -13.16
C LEU A 290 -7.09 -22.06 -12.55
N ILE A 291 -6.94 -21.89 -11.25
CA ILE A 291 -5.88 -22.48 -10.43
C ILE A 291 -6.47 -23.68 -9.69
#